data_aaf194157cb318dece12779538f6f18a
#
_entry.id   aaf194157cb318dece12779538f6f18a
#
_cell.length_a   1.000
_cell.length_b   1.000
_cell.length_c   1.000
_cell.angle_alpha   90.00
_cell.angle_beta   90.00
_cell.angle_gamma   90.00
#
_symmetry.space_group_name_H-M   'P 1'
#
loop_
_entity.id
_entity.type
_entity.pdbx_description
1 polymer ?
#
loop_
_entity_poly.entity_id
_entity_poly.type
_entity_poly.pdbx_seq_one_letter_code
_entity_poly.pdbx_strand_id
1 'polypeptide(L)'
;LPLMSEVVPAELAQNSDVQCRFLDRLHDAIPKDKAVTIITDAGFRTDWFRHVSQLGWSFTGRVRGCISFRLDGDKKWMKISELEATGQPVCVGYGVLSRKPRTPCYGRFYLHKRPDAGRQGKGGMPKTQREHRSSAREPWLLFSNAEGLEPHQIMALYSRRMQIEQNFRDDKSPRFGFGLRLSRSQGKGR
;
A
#
# COMPACT_ATOMS: atom_id res chain seq x y z
N LEU A 1 -9.15 -17.14 -2.30
CA LEU A 1 -8.27 -17.83 -1.35
C LEU A 1 -6.90 -17.17 -1.35
N PRO A 2 -6.26 -16.97 -0.19
CA PRO A 2 -4.90 -16.46 -0.13
C PRO A 2 -3.92 -17.49 -0.70
N LEU A 3 -2.96 -17.03 -1.49
CA LEU A 3 -1.90 -17.88 -2.03
C LEU A 3 -0.93 -18.31 -0.93
N MET A 4 -0.60 -17.40 -0.03
CA MET A 4 0.29 -17.61 1.10
C MET A 4 -0.11 -16.68 2.24
N SER A 5 0.02 -17.13 3.47
CA SER A 5 -0.18 -16.33 4.67
C SER A 5 0.84 -16.70 5.73
N GLU A 6 1.21 -15.73 6.56
CA GLU A 6 2.12 -15.92 7.69
C GLU A 6 1.56 -15.14 8.89
N VAL A 7 1.58 -15.79 10.05
CA VAL A 7 1.22 -15.15 11.31
C VAL A 7 2.50 -14.73 12.01
N VAL A 8 2.60 -13.45 12.28
CA VAL A 8 3.73 -12.85 12.99
C VAL A 8 3.26 -12.11 14.24
N PRO A 9 4.08 -12.02 15.30
CA PRO A 9 3.79 -11.16 16.45
C PRO A 9 3.51 -9.71 16.02
N ALA A 10 2.62 -9.03 16.73
CA ALA A 10 2.18 -7.68 16.35
C ALA A 10 3.33 -6.66 16.27
N GLU A 11 4.32 -6.79 17.14
CA GLU A 11 5.54 -5.98 17.17
C GLU A 11 6.44 -6.15 15.93
N LEU A 12 6.33 -7.28 15.24
CA LEU A 12 7.10 -7.60 14.04
C LEU A 12 6.33 -7.29 12.74
N ALA A 13 5.04 -6.96 12.80
CA ALA A 13 4.21 -6.75 11.62
C ALA A 13 4.72 -5.62 10.70
N GLN A 14 5.43 -4.62 11.26
CA GLN A 14 6.02 -3.51 10.49
C GLN A 14 7.53 -3.66 10.28
N ASN A 15 8.11 -4.80 10.62
CA ASN A 15 9.53 -5.06 10.43
C ASN A 15 9.81 -5.36 8.95
N SER A 16 10.67 -4.54 8.33
CA SER A 16 11.00 -4.68 6.90
C SER A 16 11.66 -6.01 6.57
N ASP A 17 12.51 -6.55 7.47
CA ASP A 17 13.21 -7.82 7.23
C ASP A 17 12.24 -9.00 7.23
N VAL A 18 11.24 -8.98 8.12
CA VAL A 18 10.17 -9.98 8.15
C VAL A 18 9.37 -9.92 6.86
N GLN A 19 9.01 -8.71 6.43
CA GLN A 19 8.25 -8.49 5.21
C GLN A 19 9.04 -8.93 3.97
N CYS A 20 10.35 -8.66 3.90
CA CYS A 20 11.20 -9.08 2.78
C CYS A 20 11.36 -10.61 2.74
N ARG A 21 11.58 -11.27 3.89
CA ARG A 21 11.64 -12.75 3.95
C ARG A 21 10.33 -13.40 3.50
N PHE A 22 9.19 -12.80 3.79
CA PHE A 22 7.91 -13.28 3.26
C PHE A 22 7.87 -13.20 1.73
N LEU A 23 8.38 -12.10 1.13
CA LEU A 23 8.49 -11.96 -0.32
C LEU A 23 9.42 -13.00 -0.94
N ASP A 24 10.55 -13.31 -0.31
CA ASP A 24 11.48 -14.35 -0.79
C ASP A 24 10.78 -15.72 -0.86
N ARG A 25 10.06 -16.09 0.20
CA ARG A 25 9.30 -17.34 0.23
C ARG A 25 8.17 -17.35 -0.82
N LEU A 26 7.51 -16.23 -1.03
CA LEU A 26 6.50 -16.09 -2.07
C LEU A 26 7.12 -16.21 -3.45
N HIS A 27 8.30 -15.61 -3.65
CA HIS A 27 9.06 -15.72 -4.90
C HIS A 27 9.46 -17.16 -5.22
N ASP A 28 9.83 -17.94 -4.20
CA ASP A 28 10.16 -19.35 -4.38
C ASP A 28 8.94 -20.22 -4.72
N ALA A 29 7.76 -19.82 -4.25
CA ALA A 29 6.52 -20.54 -4.49
C ALA A 29 5.86 -20.22 -5.84
N ILE A 30 6.18 -19.08 -6.46
CA ILE A 30 5.60 -18.67 -7.75
C ILE A 30 6.47 -19.18 -8.90
N PRO A 31 5.88 -19.77 -9.96
CA PRO A 31 6.62 -20.16 -11.17
C PRO A 31 7.35 -18.97 -11.78
N LYS A 32 8.60 -19.17 -12.21
CA LYS A 32 9.50 -18.11 -12.66
C LYS A 32 9.08 -17.46 -14.00
N ASP A 33 8.20 -18.10 -14.76
CA ASP A 33 7.63 -17.60 -16.00
C ASP A 33 6.47 -16.61 -15.81
N LYS A 34 6.03 -16.39 -14.54
CA LYS A 34 4.91 -15.50 -14.26
C LYS A 34 5.34 -14.07 -14.02
N ALA A 35 4.71 -13.15 -14.74
CA ALA A 35 4.78 -11.73 -14.45
C ALA A 35 3.98 -11.43 -13.16
N VAL A 36 4.67 -10.89 -12.16
CA VAL A 36 4.07 -10.62 -10.85
C VAL A 36 4.01 -9.11 -10.60
N THR A 37 2.86 -8.64 -10.16
CA THR A 37 2.71 -7.28 -9.66
C THR A 37 2.16 -7.31 -8.24
N ILE A 38 2.92 -6.75 -7.30
CA ILE A 38 2.51 -6.65 -5.90
C ILE A 38 1.78 -5.34 -5.66
N ILE A 39 0.59 -5.44 -5.07
CA ILE A 39 -0.20 -4.27 -4.67
C ILE A 39 -0.19 -4.17 -3.17
N THR A 40 0.17 -2.98 -2.64
CA THR A 40 0.28 -2.79 -1.19
C THR A 40 -0.35 -1.48 -0.73
N ASP A 41 -0.74 -1.43 0.54
CA ASP A 41 -1.21 -0.22 1.18
C ASP A 41 -0.05 0.68 1.66
N ALA A 42 -0.36 1.65 2.51
CA ALA A 42 0.61 2.64 3.00
C ALA A 42 1.51 2.12 4.15
N GLY A 43 1.42 0.85 4.52
CA GLY A 43 2.19 0.26 5.63
C GLY A 43 3.62 -0.14 5.26
N PHE A 44 3.98 -0.07 3.99
CA PHE A 44 5.28 -0.55 3.49
C PHE A 44 6.25 0.60 3.23
N ARG A 45 7.54 0.33 3.43
CA ARG A 45 8.63 1.31 3.34
C ARG A 45 9.48 1.10 2.08
N THR A 46 10.39 2.02 1.84
CA THR A 46 11.29 2.05 0.67
C THR A 46 12.07 0.74 0.50
N ASP A 47 12.56 0.14 1.59
CA ASP A 47 13.32 -1.11 1.54
C ASP A 47 12.51 -2.27 0.98
N TRP A 48 11.22 -2.31 1.30
CA TRP A 48 10.29 -3.29 0.75
C TRP A 48 10.08 -3.12 -0.77
N PHE A 49 9.82 -1.88 -1.23
CA PHE A 49 9.66 -1.60 -2.66
C PHE A 49 10.91 -1.97 -3.47
N ARG A 50 12.08 -1.66 -2.91
CA ARG A 50 13.35 -2.04 -3.52
C ARG A 50 13.50 -3.56 -3.60
N HIS A 51 13.15 -4.28 -2.54
CA HIS A 51 13.23 -5.75 -2.51
C HIS A 51 12.32 -6.37 -3.57
N VAL A 52 11.09 -5.91 -3.74
CA VAL A 52 10.19 -6.34 -4.82
C VAL A 52 10.84 -6.15 -6.19
N SER A 53 11.48 -4.99 -6.43
CA SER A 53 12.20 -4.73 -7.69
C SER A 53 13.40 -5.68 -7.89
N GLN A 54 14.14 -6.01 -6.82
CA GLN A 54 15.27 -6.96 -6.87
C GLN A 54 14.83 -8.38 -7.23
N LEU A 55 13.61 -8.76 -6.86
CA LEU A 55 13.00 -10.03 -7.25
C LEU A 55 12.53 -10.04 -8.73
N GLY A 56 12.71 -8.94 -9.46
CA GLY A 56 12.23 -8.82 -10.84
C GLY A 56 10.72 -8.58 -10.95
N TRP A 57 10.07 -8.21 -9.87
CA TRP A 57 8.64 -8.01 -9.82
C TRP A 57 8.24 -6.53 -9.92
N SER A 58 7.04 -6.29 -10.44
CA SER A 58 6.42 -4.98 -10.39
C SER A 58 5.70 -4.74 -9.07
N PHE A 59 5.59 -3.47 -8.69
CA PHE A 59 4.78 -3.07 -7.54
C PHE A 59 3.94 -1.84 -7.85
N THR A 60 2.85 -1.71 -7.11
CA THR A 60 2.07 -0.46 -6.97
C THR A 60 1.66 -0.31 -5.52
N GLY A 61 2.17 0.71 -4.86
CA GLY A 61 1.91 0.95 -3.44
C GLY A 61 1.53 2.39 -3.13
N ARG A 62 0.76 2.57 -2.05
CA ARG A 62 0.40 3.90 -1.59
C ARG A 62 1.48 4.49 -0.70
N VAL A 63 1.86 5.72 -1.00
CA VAL A 63 2.75 6.52 -0.17
C VAL A 63 1.93 7.50 0.67
N ARG A 64 2.26 7.64 1.95
CA ARG A 64 1.56 8.50 2.91
C ARG A 64 2.49 9.27 3.84
N GLY A 65 1.92 10.31 4.45
CA GLY A 65 2.49 11.00 5.60
C GLY A 65 3.75 11.80 5.27
N CYS A 66 4.77 11.64 6.11
CA CYS A 66 6.01 12.42 6.05
C CYS A 66 7.06 11.90 5.06
N ILE A 67 6.73 10.89 4.25
CA ILE A 67 7.65 10.38 3.24
C ILE A 67 7.86 11.47 2.18
N SER A 68 9.15 11.79 1.95
CA SER A 68 9.54 12.72 0.89
C SER A 68 9.87 11.97 -0.38
N PHE A 69 9.57 12.58 -1.51
CA PHE A 69 9.98 12.09 -2.83
C PHE A 69 10.59 13.25 -3.63
N ARG A 70 11.32 12.93 -4.67
CA ARG A 70 11.89 13.91 -5.59
C ARG A 70 11.76 13.38 -7.01
N LEU A 71 11.20 14.20 -7.89
CA LEU A 71 11.12 13.88 -9.31
C LEU A 71 12.48 13.99 -9.97
N ASP A 72 12.66 13.25 -11.05
CA ASP A 72 13.87 13.30 -11.83
C ASP A 72 14.00 14.68 -12.49
N GLY A 73 15.22 15.24 -12.47
CA GLY A 73 15.46 16.62 -12.88
C GLY A 73 15.22 17.69 -11.81
N ASP A 74 14.47 17.38 -10.75
CA ASP A 74 14.23 18.32 -9.65
C ASP A 74 15.35 18.32 -8.61
N LYS A 75 15.64 19.49 -8.05
CA LYS A 75 16.55 19.64 -6.90
C LYS A 75 15.82 19.56 -5.56
N LYS A 76 14.51 19.82 -5.55
CA LYS A 76 13.69 19.94 -4.33
C LYS A 76 13.05 18.60 -3.98
N TRP A 77 13.11 18.24 -2.71
CA TRP A 77 12.32 17.17 -2.12
C TRP A 77 10.93 17.69 -1.76
N MET A 78 9.91 16.95 -2.16
CA MET A 78 8.51 17.28 -1.93
C MET A 78 7.86 16.28 -0.95
N LYS A 79 6.77 16.73 -0.33
CA LYS A 79 5.86 15.88 0.45
C LYS A 79 4.52 15.79 -0.27
N ILE A 80 3.74 14.77 0.08
CA ILE A 80 2.39 14.58 -0.49
C ILE A 80 1.50 15.81 -0.25
N SER A 81 1.63 16.44 0.92
CA SER A 81 0.87 17.63 1.29
C SER A 81 1.15 18.87 0.43
N GLU A 82 2.25 18.85 -0.34
CA GLU A 82 2.62 19.93 -1.26
C GLU A 82 2.04 19.71 -2.67
N LEU A 83 1.39 18.58 -2.90
CA LEU A 83 0.81 18.25 -4.20
C LEU A 83 -0.65 18.69 -4.29
N GLU A 84 -0.97 19.41 -5.35
CA GLU A 84 -2.34 19.73 -5.73
C GLU A 84 -2.93 18.56 -6.53
N ALA A 85 -3.86 17.85 -5.94
CA ALA A 85 -4.49 16.71 -6.57
C ALA A 85 -5.75 17.12 -7.32
N THR A 86 -5.85 16.70 -8.57
CA THR A 86 -7.04 16.83 -9.41
C THR A 86 -8.00 15.66 -9.24
N GLY A 87 -9.26 15.82 -9.70
CA GLY A 87 -10.26 14.76 -9.70
C GLY A 87 -9.98 13.62 -10.68
N GLN A 88 -9.02 13.79 -11.60
CA GLN A 88 -8.57 12.78 -12.53
C GLN A 88 -7.21 12.21 -12.11
N PRO A 89 -6.95 10.92 -12.33
CA PRO A 89 -5.64 10.34 -12.13
C PRO A 89 -4.60 10.96 -13.06
N VAL A 90 -3.46 11.38 -12.51
CA VAL A 90 -2.36 11.97 -13.29
C VAL A 90 -1.04 11.29 -12.93
N CYS A 91 -0.15 11.15 -13.90
CA CYS A 91 1.25 10.82 -13.66
C CYS A 91 1.98 12.10 -13.27
N VAL A 92 2.50 12.16 -12.06
CA VAL A 92 3.28 13.32 -11.55
C VAL A 92 4.68 13.31 -12.16
N GLY A 93 5.25 12.13 -12.39
CA GLY A 93 6.57 11.97 -12.99
C GLY A 93 7.30 10.74 -12.46
N TYR A 94 8.49 10.52 -13.01
CA TYR A 94 9.44 9.52 -12.53
C TYR A 94 10.37 10.16 -11.50
N GLY A 95 10.82 9.40 -10.52
CA GLY A 95 11.70 9.93 -9.50
C GLY A 95 12.05 8.95 -8.40
N VAL A 96 12.56 9.46 -7.29
CA VAL A 96 13.07 8.69 -6.17
C VAL A 96 12.22 8.87 -4.92
N LEU A 97 11.92 7.76 -4.27
CA LEU A 97 11.22 7.72 -2.99
C LEU A 97 12.22 7.70 -1.83
N SER A 98 12.01 8.58 -0.84
CA SER A 98 12.83 8.71 0.38
C SER A 98 14.19 9.38 0.20
N ARG A 99 14.54 10.20 1.20
CA ARG A 99 15.83 10.93 1.28
C ARG A 99 17.01 10.08 1.74
N LYS A 100 16.80 8.82 2.13
CA LYS A 100 17.89 7.98 2.63
C LYS A 100 18.83 7.63 1.48
N PRO A 101 20.10 8.14 1.48
CA PRO A 101 20.97 8.05 0.31
C PRO A 101 21.49 6.64 0.02
N ARG A 102 21.48 5.74 1.02
CA ARG A 102 22.08 4.41 0.87
C ARG A 102 21.31 3.48 -0.07
N THR A 103 20.03 3.75 -0.31
CA THR A 103 19.19 2.83 -1.07
C THR A 103 18.04 3.56 -1.74
N PRO A 104 18.32 4.30 -2.84
CA PRO A 104 17.25 4.94 -3.60
C PRO A 104 16.33 3.87 -4.21
N CYS A 105 15.04 4.16 -4.21
CA CYS A 105 14.04 3.36 -4.92
C CYS A 105 13.39 4.27 -5.96
N TYR A 106 13.53 3.89 -7.22
CA TYR A 106 13.03 4.66 -8.36
C TYR A 106 11.72 4.09 -8.87
N GLY A 107 10.86 4.98 -9.37
CA GLY A 107 9.57 4.62 -9.95
C GLY A 107 8.77 5.84 -10.35
N ARG A 108 7.56 5.63 -10.83
CA ARG A 108 6.63 6.69 -11.22
C ARG A 108 5.68 7.00 -10.07
N PHE A 109 5.36 8.26 -9.94
CA PHE A 109 4.38 8.76 -8.97
C PHE A 109 3.08 9.10 -9.69
N TYR A 110 1.97 8.63 -9.12
CA TYR A 110 0.62 8.85 -9.65
C TYR A 110 -0.24 9.46 -8.57
N LEU A 111 -0.94 10.53 -8.90
CA LEU A 111 -1.76 11.28 -7.97
C LEU A 111 -3.23 11.25 -8.37
N HIS A 112 -4.10 11.06 -7.40
CA HIS A 112 -5.53 11.09 -7.59
C HIS A 112 -6.25 11.54 -6.32
N LYS A 113 -7.16 12.48 -6.44
CA LYS A 113 -8.08 12.86 -5.38
C LYS A 113 -9.46 12.29 -5.69
N ARG A 114 -9.90 11.34 -4.89
CA ARG A 114 -11.28 10.87 -5.00
C ARG A 114 -12.24 12.04 -4.73
N PRO A 115 -13.33 12.17 -5.52
CA PRO A 115 -14.43 13.05 -5.16
C PRO A 115 -14.89 12.70 -3.74
N ASP A 116 -15.17 13.71 -2.93
CA ASP A 116 -15.76 13.49 -1.61
C ASP A 116 -17.09 12.74 -1.80
N ALA A 117 -17.10 11.45 -1.54
CA ALA A 117 -18.34 10.70 -1.43
C ALA A 117 -19.05 11.26 -0.20
N GLY A 118 -20.08 12.07 -0.43
CA GLY A 118 -20.77 12.93 0.53
C GLY A 118 -21.42 12.22 1.73
N ARG A 119 -20.63 11.55 2.55
CA ARG A 119 -21.02 11.10 3.88
C ARG A 119 -20.98 12.29 4.82
N GLN A 120 -22.09 13.02 4.85
CA GLN A 120 -22.37 13.97 5.93
C GLN A 120 -22.41 13.19 7.25
N GLY A 121 -21.38 13.34 8.06
CA GLY A 121 -21.36 12.79 9.40
C GLY A 121 -22.00 13.77 10.36
N LYS A 122 -23.00 13.31 11.07
CA LYS A 122 -23.59 13.97 12.25
C LYS A 122 -22.49 14.29 13.26
N GLY A 123 -22.55 15.51 13.84
CA GLY A 123 -21.55 16.02 14.78
C GLY A 123 -21.31 15.11 15.99
N GLY A 124 -20.15 15.27 16.64
CA GLY A 124 -19.83 14.58 17.90
C GLY A 124 -18.93 13.35 17.79
N MET A 125 -18.05 13.30 16.79
CA MET A 125 -17.15 12.13 16.63
C MET A 125 -15.93 12.12 17.55
N PRO A 126 -15.55 10.94 18.08
CA PRO A 126 -14.29 10.74 18.78
C PRO A 126 -13.07 11.11 17.94
N LYS A 127 -11.98 11.55 18.58
CA LYS A 127 -10.72 12.00 17.94
C LYS A 127 -10.19 11.00 16.92
N THR A 128 -10.22 9.72 17.23
CA THR A 128 -9.83 8.61 16.34
C THR A 128 -10.64 8.55 15.03
N GLN A 129 -11.93 8.81 15.08
CA GLN A 129 -12.76 8.84 13.87
C GLN A 129 -12.49 10.09 13.00
N ARG A 130 -12.08 11.19 13.64
CA ARG A 130 -11.71 12.43 12.95
C ARG A 130 -10.39 12.25 12.18
N GLU A 131 -9.41 11.55 12.76
CA GLU A 131 -8.15 11.19 12.14
C GLU A 131 -8.35 10.21 10.97
N HIS A 132 -9.22 9.21 11.12
CA HIS A 132 -9.59 8.29 10.02
C HIS A 132 -10.29 9.00 8.86
N ARG A 133 -11.10 10.03 9.14
CA ARG A 133 -11.75 10.84 8.08
C ARG A 133 -10.79 11.76 7.37
N SER A 134 -9.87 12.40 8.09
CA SER A 134 -8.80 13.20 7.50
C SER A 134 -7.96 12.35 6.56
N SER A 135 -7.60 11.16 7.00
CA SER A 135 -6.85 10.18 6.21
C SER A 135 -7.60 9.67 4.97
N ALA A 136 -8.93 9.61 5.01
CA ALA A 136 -9.76 9.21 3.86
C ALA A 136 -9.86 10.31 2.78
N ARG A 137 -9.67 11.57 3.16
CA ARG A 137 -9.66 12.75 2.26
C ARG A 137 -8.30 13.04 1.65
N GLU A 138 -7.24 12.44 2.21
CA GLU A 138 -5.89 12.60 1.69
C GLU A 138 -5.81 12.05 0.26
N PRO A 139 -5.24 12.82 -0.69
CA PRO A 139 -5.03 12.33 -2.04
C PRO A 139 -4.26 11.01 -2.05
N TRP A 140 -4.55 10.17 -3.02
CA TRP A 140 -3.77 8.97 -3.23
C TRP A 140 -2.53 9.31 -4.03
N LEU A 141 -1.38 9.30 -3.38
CA LEU A 141 -0.10 9.22 -4.06
C LEU A 141 0.29 7.75 -4.15
N LEU A 142 0.31 7.21 -5.36
CA LEU A 142 0.78 5.87 -5.64
C LEU A 142 2.20 5.95 -6.20
N PHE A 143 3.02 5.00 -5.81
CA PHE A 143 4.37 4.81 -6.30
C PHE A 143 4.46 3.43 -6.96
N SER A 144 4.98 3.38 -8.18
CA SER A 144 4.99 2.16 -8.99
C SER A 144 6.22 2.08 -9.88
N ASN A 145 6.74 0.87 -10.06
CA ASN A 145 7.72 0.55 -11.08
C ASN A 145 7.10 -0.20 -12.28
N ALA A 146 5.77 -0.40 -12.28
CA ALA A 146 5.09 -1.00 -13.42
C ALA A 146 5.18 -0.08 -14.64
N GLU A 147 5.59 -0.64 -15.77
CA GLU A 147 5.74 0.06 -17.05
C GLU A 147 4.54 -0.17 -17.97
N GLY A 148 4.36 0.73 -18.94
CA GLY A 148 3.31 0.59 -19.96
C GLY A 148 1.87 0.78 -19.48
N LEU A 149 1.67 1.24 -18.24
CA LEU A 149 0.34 1.47 -17.68
C LEU A 149 0.02 2.96 -17.59
N GLU A 150 -1.16 3.32 -18.07
CA GLU A 150 -1.69 4.67 -17.95
C GLU A 150 -2.16 4.96 -16.50
N PRO A 151 -2.24 6.25 -16.07
CA PRO A 151 -2.62 6.62 -14.71
C PRO A 151 -3.93 5.97 -14.22
N HIS A 152 -4.95 5.89 -15.07
CA HIS A 152 -6.22 5.26 -14.73
C HIS A 152 -6.10 3.75 -14.52
N GLN A 153 -5.20 3.09 -15.26
CA GLN A 153 -4.93 1.65 -15.11
C GLN A 153 -4.19 1.36 -13.80
N ILE A 154 -3.22 2.21 -13.41
CA ILE A 154 -2.54 2.12 -12.10
C ILE A 154 -3.55 2.30 -10.96
N MET A 155 -4.49 3.24 -11.06
CA MET A 155 -5.54 3.42 -10.05
C MET A 155 -6.49 2.23 -9.99
N ALA A 156 -6.88 1.67 -11.14
CA ALA A 156 -7.70 0.47 -11.21
C ALA A 156 -6.97 -0.75 -10.61
N LEU A 157 -5.70 -0.90 -10.90
CA LEU A 157 -4.84 -1.93 -10.34
C LEU A 157 -4.77 -1.80 -8.80
N TYR A 158 -4.48 -0.61 -8.29
CA TYR A 158 -4.42 -0.35 -6.86
C TYR A 158 -5.77 -0.59 -6.15
N SER A 159 -6.88 -0.27 -6.81
CA SER A 159 -8.22 -0.46 -6.21
C SER A 159 -8.55 -1.93 -5.93
N ARG A 160 -7.89 -2.89 -6.60
CA ARG A 160 -8.01 -4.32 -6.30
C ARG A 160 -7.59 -4.69 -4.89
N ARG A 161 -6.80 -3.84 -4.23
CA ARG A 161 -6.47 -3.99 -2.80
C ARG A 161 -7.71 -4.11 -1.92
N MET A 162 -8.80 -3.48 -2.31
CA MET A 162 -10.07 -3.57 -1.56
C MET A 162 -10.62 -5.01 -1.51
N GLN A 163 -10.25 -5.87 -2.45
CA GLN A 163 -10.63 -7.29 -2.44
C GLN A 163 -10.02 -8.02 -1.25
N ILE A 164 -8.82 -7.62 -0.81
CA ILE A 164 -8.16 -8.21 0.38
C ILE A 164 -8.99 -7.89 1.63
N GLU A 165 -9.44 -6.65 1.77
CA GLU A 165 -10.29 -6.24 2.91
C GLU A 165 -11.63 -6.97 2.89
N GLN A 166 -12.19 -7.19 1.72
CA GLN A 166 -13.42 -7.98 1.53
C GLN A 166 -13.19 -9.44 1.94
N ASN A 167 -12.14 -10.08 1.44
CA ASN A 167 -11.79 -11.46 1.79
C ASN A 167 -11.61 -11.62 3.31
N PHE A 168 -10.86 -10.72 3.97
CA PHE A 168 -10.71 -10.75 5.42
C PHE A 168 -12.03 -10.55 6.18
N ARG A 169 -12.95 -9.77 5.62
CA ARG A 169 -14.29 -9.62 6.21
C ARG A 169 -15.09 -10.91 6.09
N ASP A 170 -15.02 -11.54 4.93
CA ASP A 170 -15.71 -12.79 4.65
C ASP A 170 -15.14 -13.93 5.49
N ASP A 171 -13.81 -14.03 5.62
CA ASP A 171 -13.14 -15.02 6.49
C ASP A 171 -13.52 -14.86 7.97
N LYS A 172 -13.76 -13.64 8.44
CA LYS A 172 -14.21 -13.35 9.80
C LYS A 172 -15.71 -13.60 10.00
N SER A 173 -16.47 -13.74 8.93
CA SER A 173 -17.92 -13.94 8.98
C SER A 173 -18.22 -15.38 9.43
N PRO A 174 -19.14 -15.57 10.40
CA PRO A 174 -19.64 -16.90 10.75
C PRO A 174 -20.43 -17.56 9.63
N ARG A 175 -20.95 -16.74 8.69
CA ARG A 175 -21.85 -17.20 7.60
C ARG A 175 -21.08 -17.67 6.36
N PHE A 176 -19.94 -17.04 6.05
CA PHE A 176 -19.23 -17.22 4.79
C PHE A 176 -17.79 -17.69 4.96
N GLY A 177 -17.25 -17.67 6.16
CA GLY A 177 -15.86 -17.96 6.46
C GLY A 177 -15.65 -18.79 7.72
N PHE A 178 -14.45 -18.73 8.26
CA PHE A 178 -14.02 -19.54 9.42
C PHE A 178 -14.58 -19.06 10.76
N GLY A 179 -15.39 -17.99 10.78
CA GLY A 179 -15.94 -17.44 12.01
C GLY A 179 -14.88 -16.99 13.00
N LEU A 180 -13.75 -16.45 12.55
CA LEU A 180 -12.60 -16.09 13.38
C LEU A 180 -12.93 -15.18 14.56
N ARG A 181 -14.05 -14.44 14.48
CA ARG A 181 -14.55 -13.63 15.60
C ARG A 181 -15.10 -14.45 16.74
N LEU A 182 -15.48 -15.70 16.49
CA LEU A 182 -15.99 -16.64 17.49
C LEU A 182 -14.85 -17.43 18.15
N SER A 183 -13.67 -17.43 17.54
CA SER A 183 -12.48 -18.02 18.10
C SER A 183 -12.07 -17.24 19.35
N ARG A 184 -12.16 -17.87 20.51
CA ARG A 184 -11.67 -17.34 21.80
C ARG A 184 -10.19 -17.64 22.02
N SER A 185 -9.44 -18.03 21.03
CA SER A 185 -8.01 -18.26 21.12
C SER A 185 -7.29 -16.95 21.42
N GLN A 186 -7.21 -16.63 22.70
CA GLN A 186 -6.25 -15.64 23.21
C GLN A 186 -4.89 -16.37 23.14
N GLY A 187 -3.98 -15.87 22.31
CA GLY A 187 -2.58 -16.30 22.33
C GLY A 187 -2.00 -15.96 23.71
N LYS A 188 -2.10 -16.88 24.64
CA LYS A 188 -1.25 -16.85 25.83
C LYS A 188 0.13 -17.25 25.35
N GLY A 189 0.97 -16.24 25.07
CA GLY A 189 2.39 -16.43 25.02
C GLY A 189 2.86 -16.99 26.37
N ARG A 190 3.43 -18.18 26.34
CA ARG A 190 4.40 -18.63 27.33
C ARG A 190 5.76 -18.41 26.75
#